data_ec39ff874ebca04d7ca4af3b05a27356
#
_entry.id   ec39ff874ebca04d7ca4af3b05a27356
#
_cell.length_a   1.000
_cell.length_b   1.000
_cell.length_c   1.000
_cell.angle_alpha   90.00
_cell.angle_beta   90.00
_cell.angle_gamma   90.00
#
_symmetry.space_group_name_H-M   'P 1'
#
loop_
_entity.id
_entity.type
_entity.pdbx_description
1 polymer ?
#
loop_
_entity_poly.entity_id
_entity_poly.type
_entity_poly.pdbx_seq_one_letter_code
_entity_poly.pdbx_strand_id
1 'polypeptide(L)'
;MEHDGYRLMRIYVSSTDKVDHRPLYEAIVFLAKEKGLQGATVHKGIMGFGGSSSTISSANLWEISEKLPVVVEIVDTTGRVEDFQNTVKELLDKSGKGSMIVTSAVDVTYQRTNKK
;
A
#
# COMPACT_ATOMS: atom_id res chain seq x y z
N MET A 1 -13.55 1.70 -23.71
CA MET A 1 -13.17 1.69 -23.39
C MET A 1 -12.69 1.23 -22.51
N GLU A 2 -12.50 0.65 -22.26
CA GLU A 2 -12.11 -0.02 -21.59
C GLU A 2 -11.51 0.37 -20.48
N HIS A 3 -11.08 0.99 -20.08
CA HIS A 3 -10.43 1.45 -18.94
C HIS A 3 -11.29 2.25 -18.08
N ASP A 4 -12.57 2.13 -18.20
CA ASP A 4 -13.51 2.94 -17.52
C ASP A 4 -13.69 2.56 -16.10
N GLY A 5 -13.38 1.40 -15.72
CA GLY A 5 -13.65 0.96 -14.37
C GLY A 5 -12.67 1.50 -13.35
N TYR A 6 -12.91 1.13 -12.12
CA TYR A 6 -12.02 1.42 -11.00
C TYR A 6 -11.37 0.12 -10.56
N ARG A 7 -10.21 0.27 -9.94
CA ARG A 7 -9.50 -0.86 -9.37
C ARG A 7 -9.10 -0.56 -7.96
N LEU A 8 -9.12 -1.60 -7.17
CA LEU A 8 -8.57 -1.57 -5.82
C LEU A 8 -7.16 -2.13 -5.90
N MET A 9 -6.22 -1.45 -5.28
CA MET A 9 -4.85 -1.93 -5.15
C MET A 9 -4.53 -2.06 -3.68
N ARG A 10 -3.94 -3.18 -3.29
CA ARG A 10 -3.42 -3.36 -1.95
C ARG A 10 -1.94 -3.70 -2.04
N ILE A 11 -1.16 -3.03 -1.22
CA ILE A 11 0.28 -3.24 -1.17
C ILE A 11 0.62 -3.71 0.22
N TYR A 12 1.15 -4.92 0.33
CA TYR A 12 1.46 -5.55 1.61
C TYR A 12 2.93 -5.37 1.92
N VAL A 13 3.23 -4.74 3.03
CA VAL A 13 4.59 -4.51 3.50
C VAL A 13 4.62 -4.72 5.01
N SER A 14 5.74 -4.43 5.63
CA SER A 14 5.85 -4.50 7.09
C SER A 14 6.08 -3.12 7.66
N SER A 15 5.65 -2.94 8.90
CA SER A 15 5.75 -1.64 9.56
C SER A 15 7.19 -1.17 9.73
N THR A 16 8.14 -2.11 9.78
CA THR A 16 9.54 -1.75 9.99
C THR A 16 10.35 -1.67 8.71
N ASP A 17 9.73 -1.99 7.56
CA ASP A 17 10.45 -1.88 6.29
C ASP A 17 10.73 -0.42 5.99
N LYS A 18 11.91 -0.16 5.42
CA LYS A 18 12.35 1.20 5.16
C LYS A 18 12.89 1.34 3.75
N VAL A 19 12.84 2.55 3.26
CA VAL A 19 13.51 2.94 2.03
C VAL A 19 14.02 4.37 2.26
N ASP A 20 15.31 4.58 1.98
CA ASP A 20 15.95 5.90 2.18
C ASP A 20 15.70 6.44 3.59
N HIS A 21 15.83 5.57 4.59
CA HIS A 21 15.74 5.93 6.01
C HIS A 21 14.36 6.36 6.48
N ARG A 22 13.32 6.08 5.71
CA ARG A 22 11.96 6.38 6.14
C ARG A 22 11.10 5.13 5.99
N PRO A 23 10.00 5.04 6.73
CA PRO A 23 9.14 3.87 6.61
C PRO A 23 8.66 3.68 5.19
N LEU A 24 8.72 2.45 4.70
CA LEU A 24 8.33 2.16 3.33
C LEU A 24 6.88 2.53 3.08
N TYR A 25 5.98 2.23 4.02
CA TYR A 25 4.56 2.54 3.79
C TYR A 25 4.33 4.04 3.67
N GLU A 26 5.09 4.86 4.42
CA GLU A 26 4.99 6.31 4.26
C GLU A 26 5.45 6.73 2.88
N ALA A 27 6.57 6.19 2.44
CA ALA A 27 7.09 6.53 1.13
C ALA A 27 6.07 6.20 0.04
N ILE A 28 5.36 5.08 0.20
CA ILE A 28 4.33 4.69 -0.76
C ILE A 28 3.20 5.72 -0.79
N VAL A 29 2.74 6.15 0.39
CA VAL A 29 1.64 7.11 0.48
C VAL A 29 2.04 8.45 -0.15
N PHE A 30 3.23 8.94 0.17
CA PHE A 30 3.68 10.20 -0.42
C PHE A 30 3.86 10.09 -1.92
N LEU A 31 4.33 8.94 -2.40
CA LEU A 31 4.46 8.73 -3.83
C LEU A 31 3.09 8.74 -4.50
N ALA A 32 2.10 8.10 -3.89
CA ALA A 32 0.75 8.09 -4.43
C ALA A 32 0.20 9.51 -4.56
N LYS A 33 0.42 10.33 -3.54
CA LYS A 33 -0.04 11.70 -3.58
C LYS A 33 0.68 12.49 -4.66
N GLU A 34 1.97 12.30 -4.77
CA GLU A 34 2.76 12.98 -5.80
C GLU A 34 2.29 12.62 -7.19
N LYS A 35 1.88 11.38 -7.40
CA LYS A 35 1.46 10.90 -8.72
C LYS A 35 -0.01 11.20 -9.02
N GLY A 36 -0.70 11.88 -8.12
CA GLY A 36 -2.05 12.33 -8.41
C GLY A 36 -3.14 11.33 -8.13
N LEU A 37 -2.85 10.29 -7.37
CA LEU A 37 -3.90 9.35 -6.97
C LEU A 37 -4.87 10.06 -6.03
N GLN A 38 -6.13 9.62 -6.04
CA GLN A 38 -7.17 10.31 -5.28
C GLN A 38 -7.05 10.10 -3.79
N GLY A 39 -6.45 9.00 -3.36
CA GLY A 39 -6.31 8.76 -1.95
C GLY A 39 -5.55 7.49 -1.69
N ALA A 40 -5.12 7.32 -0.44
CA ALA A 40 -4.45 6.11 0.01
C ALA A 40 -4.75 5.96 1.49
N THR A 41 -4.98 4.73 1.92
CA THR A 41 -5.27 4.42 3.30
C THR A 41 -4.28 3.37 3.76
N VAL A 42 -3.74 3.55 4.96
CA VAL A 42 -2.82 2.59 5.54
C VAL A 42 -3.53 1.85 6.65
N HIS A 43 -3.53 0.53 6.57
CA HIS A 43 -4.07 -0.33 7.61
C HIS A 43 -2.92 -1.08 8.24
N LYS A 44 -2.85 -1.05 9.55
CA LYS A 44 -1.82 -1.79 10.26
C LYS A 44 -2.47 -3.01 10.88
N GLY A 45 -1.98 -4.18 10.52
CA GLY A 45 -2.50 -5.41 11.09
C GLY A 45 -2.10 -5.58 12.53
N ILE A 46 -2.90 -6.32 13.27
CA ILE A 46 -2.61 -6.56 14.68
C ILE A 46 -1.79 -7.82 14.88
N MET A 47 -1.68 -8.66 13.86
CA MET A 47 -0.78 -9.81 13.87
C MET A 47 -0.69 -10.38 12.46
N GLY A 48 0.36 -11.11 12.18
CA GLY A 48 0.51 -11.76 10.89
C GLY A 48 1.97 -12.03 10.56
N PHE A 49 2.17 -12.57 9.37
CA PHE A 49 3.52 -12.73 8.81
C PHE A 49 3.41 -12.64 7.29
N GLY A 50 4.50 -12.35 6.66
CA GLY A 50 4.52 -12.22 5.20
C GLY A 50 5.93 -12.37 4.67
N GLY A 51 6.12 -11.88 3.43
CA GLY A 51 7.38 -12.09 2.72
C GLY A 51 8.58 -11.45 3.35
N SER A 52 8.41 -10.45 4.21
CA SER A 52 9.57 -9.82 4.83
C SER A 52 9.80 -10.30 6.26
N SER A 53 9.08 -11.33 6.71
CA SER A 53 9.27 -11.87 8.04
C SER A 53 8.95 -13.35 8.06
N SER A 54 9.78 -14.12 8.75
CA SER A 54 9.53 -15.55 8.91
C SER A 54 8.84 -15.87 10.22
N THR A 55 8.57 -14.86 11.04
CA THR A 55 7.90 -15.06 12.32
C THR A 55 6.57 -14.37 12.34
N ILE A 56 5.68 -14.86 13.18
CA ILE A 56 4.38 -14.25 13.36
C ILE A 56 4.53 -13.09 14.32
N SER A 57 4.00 -11.92 13.93
CA SER A 57 4.06 -10.73 14.75
C SER A 57 2.66 -10.36 15.21
N SER A 58 2.59 -9.77 16.40
CA SER A 58 1.31 -9.41 16.99
C SER A 58 1.46 -8.14 17.81
N ALA A 59 0.45 -7.28 17.70
CA ALA A 59 0.43 -6.05 18.48
C ALA A 59 0.20 -6.32 19.96
N ASN A 60 -0.23 -7.52 20.33
CA ASN A 60 -0.43 -7.86 21.72
C ASN A 60 0.87 -8.19 22.45
N LEU A 61 1.92 -8.42 21.71
CA LEU A 61 3.22 -8.59 22.32
C LEU A 61 3.68 -7.24 22.78
N TRP A 62 4.36 -7.21 23.90
CA TRP A 62 4.81 -5.94 24.44
C TRP A 62 6.24 -5.63 24.04
N GLU A 63 6.73 -6.29 23.04
CA GLU A 63 7.97 -5.87 22.43
C GLU A 63 7.71 -4.60 21.68
N ILE A 64 8.66 -3.74 21.71
CA ILE A 64 8.48 -2.42 21.22
C ILE A 64 8.59 -2.33 19.72
N SER A 65 9.47 -3.08 19.13
CA SER A 65 9.74 -2.94 17.72
C SER A 65 9.03 -4.02 16.93
N GLU A 66 7.75 -4.14 17.13
CA GLU A 66 6.99 -5.13 16.44
C GLU A 66 7.01 -4.92 14.94
N LYS A 67 7.26 -5.99 14.24
CA LYS A 67 7.19 -5.99 12.79
C LYS A 67 5.80 -6.43 12.40
N LEU A 68 4.90 -5.50 12.25
CA LEU A 68 3.51 -5.80 11.98
C LEU A 68 3.21 -5.69 10.50
N PRO A 69 2.24 -6.47 10.01
CA PRO A 69 1.83 -6.31 8.62
C PRO A 69 1.14 -4.97 8.40
N VAL A 70 1.41 -4.37 7.25
CA VAL A 70 0.82 -3.10 6.88
C VAL A 70 0.30 -3.24 5.46
N VAL A 71 -0.90 -2.72 5.22
CA VAL A 71 -1.50 -2.71 3.90
C VAL A 71 -1.75 -1.27 3.50
N VAL A 72 -1.23 -0.86 2.35
CA VAL A 72 -1.57 0.43 1.75
C VAL A 72 -2.63 0.16 0.70
N GLU A 73 -3.77 0.82 0.84
CA GLU A 73 -4.92 0.55 -0.01
C GLU A 73 -5.26 1.79 -0.82
N ILE A 74 -5.47 1.61 -2.11
CA ILE A 74 -5.76 2.68 -3.04
C ILE A 74 -6.90 2.24 -3.94
N VAL A 75 -7.87 3.11 -4.17
CA VAL A 75 -8.92 2.89 -5.14
C VAL A 75 -8.88 4.07 -6.11
N ASP A 76 -8.74 3.77 -7.40
CA ASP A 76 -8.68 4.83 -8.41
C ASP A 76 -9.06 4.21 -9.73
N THR A 77 -9.01 5.00 -10.79
CA THR A 77 -9.32 4.48 -12.11
C THR A 77 -8.32 3.41 -12.50
N THR A 78 -8.76 2.50 -13.35
CA THR A 78 -7.92 1.40 -13.79
C THR A 78 -6.60 1.89 -14.36
N GLY A 79 -6.65 2.91 -15.21
CA GLY A 79 -5.42 3.41 -15.83
C GLY A 79 -4.45 3.98 -14.81
N ARG A 80 -4.96 4.74 -13.84
CA ARG A 80 -4.08 5.31 -12.83
C ARG A 80 -3.49 4.24 -11.92
N VAL A 81 -4.27 3.23 -11.58
CA VAL A 81 -3.75 2.15 -10.75
C VAL A 81 -2.67 1.38 -11.49
N GLU A 82 -2.89 1.11 -12.77
CA GLU A 82 -1.88 0.40 -13.56
C GLU A 82 -0.60 1.20 -13.68
N ASP A 83 -0.72 2.51 -13.92
CA ASP A 83 0.48 3.35 -13.99
C ASP A 83 1.20 3.39 -12.66
N PHE A 84 0.43 3.53 -11.58
CA PHE A 84 1.04 3.59 -10.26
C PHE A 84 1.72 2.29 -9.89
N GLN A 85 1.16 1.17 -10.34
CA GLN A 85 1.79 -0.12 -10.05
C GLN A 85 3.21 -0.17 -10.59
N ASN A 86 3.43 0.34 -11.79
CA ASN A 86 4.77 0.36 -12.36
C ASN A 86 5.69 1.26 -11.56
N THR A 87 5.18 2.38 -11.10
CA THR A 87 5.98 3.33 -10.33
C THR A 87 6.33 2.81 -8.95
N VAL A 88 5.33 2.28 -8.24
CA VAL A 88 5.57 1.82 -6.86
C VAL A 88 6.43 0.57 -6.84
N LYS A 89 6.37 -0.23 -7.90
CA LYS A 89 7.19 -1.43 -7.98
C LYS A 89 8.67 -1.08 -7.88
N GLU A 90 9.09 0.02 -8.50
CA GLU A 90 10.48 0.45 -8.40
C GLU A 90 10.85 0.78 -6.96
N LEU A 91 9.93 1.42 -6.25
CA LEU A 91 10.17 1.75 -4.85
C LEU A 91 10.29 0.49 -4.00
N LEU A 92 9.42 -0.49 -4.24
CA LEU A 92 9.47 -1.73 -3.51
C LEU A 92 10.75 -2.50 -3.78
N ASP A 93 11.18 -2.51 -5.04
CA ASP A 93 12.43 -3.16 -5.39
C ASP A 93 13.61 -2.47 -4.71
N LYS A 94 13.56 -1.16 -4.60
CA LYS A 94 14.63 -0.40 -3.95
C LYS A 94 14.71 -0.74 -2.48
N SER A 95 13.59 -0.97 -1.82
CA SER A 95 13.61 -1.32 -0.41
C SER A 95 14.22 -2.69 -0.18
N GLY A 96 14.10 -3.58 -1.15
CA GLY A 96 14.67 -4.92 -1.05
C GLY A 96 13.95 -5.84 -0.09
N LYS A 97 12.80 -5.44 0.43
CA LYS A 97 12.05 -6.25 1.38
C LYS A 97 10.93 -7.01 0.69
N GLY A 98 10.51 -8.11 1.30
CA GLY A 98 9.38 -8.85 0.78
C GLY A 98 8.13 -8.00 0.78
N SER A 99 7.40 -8.03 -0.33
CA SER A 99 6.20 -7.23 -0.48
C SER A 99 5.32 -7.88 -1.53
N MET A 100 4.08 -7.42 -1.61
CA MET A 100 3.14 -7.99 -2.58
C MET A 100 2.15 -6.92 -2.98
N ILE A 101 1.85 -6.86 -4.26
CA ILE A 101 0.81 -5.99 -4.78
C ILE A 101 -0.30 -6.87 -5.30
N VAL A 102 -1.54 -6.61 -4.89
CA VAL A 102 -2.70 -7.25 -5.47
C VAL A 102 -3.63 -6.18 -5.98
N THR A 103 -4.35 -6.47 -7.06
CA THR A 103 -5.35 -5.56 -7.58
C THR A 103 -6.58 -6.34 -7.96
N SER A 104 -7.72 -5.67 -7.97
CA SER A 104 -8.96 -6.25 -8.43
C SER A 104 -9.86 -5.15 -8.95
N ALA A 105 -10.74 -5.51 -9.87
CA ALA A 105 -11.77 -4.59 -10.34
C ALA A 105 -12.77 -4.38 -9.23
N VAL A 106 -13.23 -3.15 -9.04
CA VAL A 106 -14.24 -2.84 -8.05
C VAL A 106 -15.25 -1.86 -8.64
N ASP A 107 -16.43 -1.85 -8.05
CA ASP A 107 -17.44 -0.88 -8.42
C ASP A 107 -17.48 0.20 -7.35
N VAL A 108 -17.19 1.43 -7.76
CA VAL A 108 -17.35 2.57 -6.86
C VAL A 108 -18.76 3.07 -7.06
N THR A 109 -19.63 2.79 -6.10
CA THR A 109 -21.04 3.11 -6.25
C THR A 109 -21.37 4.52 -5.75
N TYR A 110 -20.46 5.13 -5.01
CA TYR A 110 -20.66 6.49 -4.55
C TYR A 110 -19.31 7.05 -4.14
N GLN A 111 -19.04 8.26 -4.56
CA GLN A 111 -17.83 8.95 -4.17
C GLN A 111 -18.13 10.45 -4.12
N ARG A 112 -17.56 11.10 -3.13
CA ARG A 112 -17.75 12.52 -2.99
C ARG A 112 -16.46 13.13 -2.46
N THR A 113 -16.01 14.16 -3.14
CA THR A 113 -14.82 14.88 -2.70
C THR A 113 -15.21 16.27 -2.24
N ASN A 114 -14.41 16.79 -1.34
CA ASN A 114 -14.66 18.14 -0.87
C ASN A 114 -14.43 19.14 -1.98
N LYS A 115 -15.27 20.15 -2.02
CA LYS A 115 -15.06 21.25 -2.94
C LYS A 115 -14.27 22.32 -2.25
N LYS A 116 -13.44 22.97 -3.02
CA LYS A 116 -12.65 24.05 -2.46
C LYS A 116 -13.26 25.38 -2.72
#